data_421c2e83d9711a8ac3f23da9c3393924
#
_entry.id   421c2e83d9711a8ac3f23da9c3393924
#
_cell.length_a   1.000
_cell.length_b   1.000
_cell.length_c   1.000
_cell.angle_alpha   90.00
_cell.angle_beta   90.00
_cell.angle_gamma   90.00
#
_symmetry.space_group_name_H-M   'P 1'
#
loop_
_entity.id
_entity.type
_entity.pdbx_description
1 polymer ?
#
loop_
_entity_poly.entity_id
_entity_poly.type
_entity_poly.pdbx_seq_one_letter_code
_entity_poly.pdbx_strand_id
1 'polypeptide(L)'
;MRSLALAAVAAILCAGCAETVTKHGHLFQENDLAQISAGMSAEQVKTSLGTPTTTATVGTGTAYYYISSVEGQTAFFKSTEKERRVVAVYFGPLGSVDRVAQYGLKDGKVFDYVKNETPSSLAKDEGILKALFRNLGVKQLGLE
;
A
#
# COMPACT_ATOMS: atom_id res chain seq x y z
N MET A 1 50.17 20.70 -2.49
CA MET A 1 49.32 20.42 -3.67
C MET A 1 48.86 18.99 -3.74
N ARG A 2 49.67 17.97 -3.41
CA ARG A 2 49.26 16.54 -3.42
C ARG A 2 48.17 16.21 -2.36
N SER A 3 48.20 16.82 -1.20
CA SER A 3 47.24 16.61 -0.12
C SER A 3 45.87 17.22 -0.42
N LEU A 4 45.81 18.34 -1.12
CA LEU A 4 44.55 18.97 -1.55
C LEU A 4 43.81 18.15 -2.63
N ALA A 5 44.57 17.52 -3.55
CA ALA A 5 44.00 16.67 -4.57
C ALA A 5 43.40 15.38 -3.97
N LEU A 6 44.05 14.79 -2.97
CA LEU A 6 43.50 13.61 -2.24
C LEU A 6 42.22 13.92 -1.47
N ALA A 7 42.13 15.09 -0.84
CA ALA A 7 40.95 15.53 -0.12
C ALA A 7 39.75 15.79 -1.07
N ALA A 8 40.03 16.37 -2.26
CA ALA A 8 38.99 16.60 -3.27
C ALA A 8 38.42 15.28 -3.84
N VAL A 9 39.28 14.29 -4.08
CA VAL A 9 38.84 12.96 -4.56
C VAL A 9 38.01 12.23 -3.50
N ALA A 10 38.37 12.31 -2.23
CA ALA A 10 37.61 11.71 -1.13
C ALA A 10 36.20 12.35 -0.96
N ALA A 11 36.10 13.67 -1.16
CA ALA A 11 34.81 14.37 -1.07
C ALA A 11 33.84 13.99 -2.20
N ILE A 12 34.33 13.69 -3.40
CA ILE A 12 33.51 13.27 -4.55
C ILE A 12 32.96 11.85 -4.35
N LEU A 13 33.69 10.98 -3.66
CA LEU A 13 33.22 9.59 -3.37
C LEU A 13 32.09 9.50 -2.34
N CYS A 14 31.92 10.52 -1.50
CA CYS A 14 30.85 10.56 -0.50
C CYS A 14 29.50 11.06 -1.04
N ALA A 15 29.43 11.63 -2.24
CA ALA A 15 28.21 12.22 -2.80
C ALA A 15 27.25 11.19 -3.42
N GLY A 16 27.60 9.91 -3.46
CA GLY A 16 26.89 8.88 -4.22
C GLY A 16 25.80 8.08 -3.48
N CYS A 17 25.49 8.39 -2.22
CA CYS A 17 24.56 7.58 -1.41
C CYS A 17 23.15 8.18 -1.26
N ALA A 18 22.62 8.81 -2.31
CA ALA A 18 21.23 9.28 -2.28
C ALA A 18 20.27 8.11 -2.46
N GLU A 19 19.29 8.00 -1.56
CA GLU A 19 18.20 7.05 -1.71
C GLU A 19 17.19 7.58 -2.74
N THR A 20 16.85 6.77 -3.73
CA THR A 20 15.77 7.05 -4.68
C THR A 20 14.49 6.40 -4.18
N VAL A 21 13.45 7.22 -3.99
CA VAL A 21 12.11 6.75 -3.58
C VAL A 21 11.19 6.81 -4.79
N THR A 22 10.64 5.67 -5.15
CA THR A 22 9.69 5.55 -6.27
C THR A 22 8.33 5.09 -5.76
N LYS A 23 7.27 5.79 -6.19
CA LYS A 23 5.89 5.43 -5.86
C LYS A 23 5.29 4.66 -7.02
N HIS A 24 4.66 3.53 -6.73
CA HIS A 24 4.00 2.66 -7.70
C HIS A 24 2.54 2.44 -7.34
N GLY A 25 1.73 2.12 -8.34
CA GLY A 25 0.32 1.78 -8.19
C GLY A 25 -0.59 3.01 -8.14
N HIS A 26 -1.69 2.90 -7.41
CA HIS A 26 -2.72 3.93 -7.36
C HIS A 26 -2.31 5.12 -6.49
N LEU A 27 -2.37 6.33 -7.05
CA LEU A 27 -2.08 7.56 -6.32
C LEU A 27 -3.35 8.02 -5.60
N PHE A 28 -3.45 7.75 -4.31
CA PHE A 28 -4.57 8.23 -3.49
C PHE A 28 -4.44 9.73 -3.23
N GLN A 29 -5.50 10.46 -3.54
CA GLN A 29 -5.73 11.77 -2.98
C GLN A 29 -6.72 11.62 -1.82
N GLU A 30 -6.42 12.21 -0.68
CA GLU A 30 -7.29 12.11 0.51
C GLU A 30 -8.71 12.65 0.21
N ASN A 31 -8.81 13.65 -0.65
CA ASN A 31 -10.09 14.21 -1.09
C ASN A 31 -10.92 13.20 -1.89
N ASP A 32 -10.30 12.34 -2.71
CA ASP A 32 -11.01 11.35 -3.51
C ASP A 32 -11.58 10.24 -2.62
N LEU A 33 -10.81 9.84 -1.60
CA LEU A 33 -11.27 8.88 -0.62
C LEU A 33 -12.42 9.41 0.25
N ALA A 34 -12.37 10.69 0.61
CA ALA A 34 -13.42 11.34 1.39
C ALA A 34 -14.76 11.46 0.64
N GLN A 35 -14.74 11.40 -0.69
CA GLN A 35 -15.94 11.43 -1.52
C GLN A 35 -16.67 10.08 -1.55
N ILE A 36 -15.98 8.98 -1.23
CA ILE A 36 -16.60 7.66 -1.26
C ILE A 36 -17.47 7.45 -0.04
N SER A 37 -18.76 7.37 -0.29
CA SER A 37 -19.78 7.23 0.75
C SER A 37 -20.58 5.94 0.59
N ALA A 38 -21.13 5.44 1.70
CA ALA A 38 -22.04 4.31 1.66
C ALA A 38 -23.22 4.60 0.72
N GLY A 39 -23.66 3.59 -0.03
CA GLY A 39 -24.74 3.70 -1.01
C GLY A 39 -24.30 4.08 -2.43
N MET A 40 -23.06 4.55 -2.66
CA MET A 40 -22.56 4.81 -4.02
C MET A 40 -22.51 3.53 -4.85
N SER A 41 -22.77 3.64 -6.15
CA SER A 41 -22.64 2.50 -7.06
C SER A 41 -21.17 2.19 -7.39
N ALA A 42 -20.91 0.97 -7.83
CA ALA A 42 -19.56 0.55 -8.28
C ALA A 42 -19.01 1.43 -9.42
N GLU A 43 -19.88 1.91 -10.33
CA GLU A 43 -19.49 2.79 -11.42
C GLU A 43 -19.10 4.19 -10.92
N GLN A 44 -19.83 4.73 -9.94
CA GLN A 44 -19.46 6.01 -9.32
C GLN A 44 -18.10 5.91 -8.62
N VAL A 45 -17.84 4.80 -7.92
CA VAL A 45 -16.53 4.56 -7.30
C VAL A 45 -15.42 4.49 -8.34
N LYS A 46 -15.62 3.80 -9.47
CA LYS A 46 -14.64 3.77 -10.57
C LYS A 46 -14.44 5.15 -11.20
N THR A 47 -15.47 5.97 -11.28
CA THR A 47 -15.34 7.34 -11.80
C THR A 47 -14.50 8.22 -10.89
N SER A 48 -14.62 8.04 -9.56
CA SER A 48 -13.88 8.83 -8.57
C SER A 48 -12.46 8.30 -8.35
N LEU A 49 -12.29 6.98 -8.18
CA LEU A 49 -11.00 6.36 -7.85
C LEU A 49 -10.30 5.70 -9.05
N GLY A 50 -10.92 5.66 -10.21
CA GLY A 50 -10.40 4.94 -11.37
C GLY A 50 -10.60 3.43 -11.28
N THR A 51 -9.87 2.69 -12.15
CA THR A 51 -9.94 1.22 -12.19
C THR A 51 -9.25 0.61 -10.96
N PRO A 52 -9.89 -0.33 -10.25
CA PRO A 52 -9.27 -1.01 -9.13
C PRO A 52 -8.08 -1.88 -9.60
N THR A 53 -7.08 -2.00 -8.75
CA THR A 53 -5.92 -2.86 -9.00
C THR A 53 -6.33 -4.34 -9.05
N THR A 54 -7.25 -4.74 -8.19
CA THR A 54 -7.85 -6.08 -8.19
C THR A 54 -9.24 -6.06 -7.56
N THR A 55 -10.01 -7.08 -7.85
CA THR A 55 -11.35 -7.29 -7.29
C THR A 55 -11.44 -8.66 -6.68
N ALA A 56 -12.29 -8.82 -5.67
CA ALA A 56 -12.56 -10.13 -5.09
C ALA A 56 -13.99 -10.24 -4.58
N THR A 57 -14.50 -11.46 -4.51
CA THR A 57 -15.77 -11.74 -3.85
C THR A 57 -15.55 -11.87 -2.35
N VAL A 58 -16.29 -11.11 -1.56
CA VAL A 58 -16.23 -11.10 -0.10
C VAL A 58 -17.61 -11.37 0.46
N GLY A 59 -17.82 -12.56 0.97
CA GLY A 59 -19.16 -13.01 1.39
C GLY A 59 -20.11 -13.08 0.20
N THR A 60 -21.19 -12.30 0.24
CA THR A 60 -22.22 -12.22 -0.83
C THR A 60 -22.03 -10.99 -1.73
N GLY A 61 -21.03 -10.18 -1.45
CA GLY A 61 -20.72 -8.95 -2.20
C GLY A 61 -19.39 -9.02 -2.92
N THR A 62 -18.94 -7.87 -3.41
CA THR A 62 -17.66 -7.69 -4.11
C THR A 62 -16.84 -6.65 -3.36
N ALA A 63 -15.52 -6.76 -3.42
CA ALA A 63 -14.61 -5.74 -2.95
C ALA A 63 -13.67 -5.29 -4.07
N TYR A 64 -13.45 -3.97 -4.17
CA TYR A 64 -12.45 -3.36 -5.03
C TYR A 64 -11.25 -2.96 -4.19
N TYR A 65 -10.07 -3.40 -4.62
CA TYR A 65 -8.81 -3.09 -3.95
C TYR A 65 -7.96 -2.18 -4.82
N TYR A 66 -7.59 -1.05 -4.25
CA TYR A 66 -6.67 -0.10 -4.84
C TYR A 66 -5.37 -0.15 -4.04
N ILE A 67 -4.24 -0.39 -4.72
CA ILE A 67 -2.96 -0.66 -4.07
C ILE A 67 -1.98 0.44 -4.46
N SER A 68 -1.33 1.03 -3.47
CA SER A 68 -0.20 1.94 -3.62
C SER A 68 0.99 1.38 -2.87
N SER A 69 2.17 1.47 -3.45
CA SER A 69 3.41 1.08 -2.79
C SER A 69 4.51 2.13 -2.97
N VAL A 70 5.38 2.18 -1.97
CA VAL A 70 6.55 3.04 -1.95
C VAL A 70 7.78 2.14 -1.89
N GLU A 71 8.62 2.25 -2.92
CA GLU A 71 9.88 1.54 -2.99
C GLU A 71 11.06 2.49 -2.75
N GLY A 72 12.01 2.04 -1.97
CA GLY A 72 13.28 2.72 -1.77
C GLY A 72 14.43 1.93 -2.39
N GLN A 73 15.29 2.62 -3.13
CA GLN A 73 16.52 2.06 -3.68
C GLN A 73 17.70 2.91 -3.25
N THR A 74 18.69 2.29 -2.64
CA THR A 74 19.94 2.95 -2.27
C THR A 74 21.03 2.58 -3.29
N ALA A 75 21.53 3.55 -4.02
CA ALA A 75 22.56 3.38 -5.04
C ALA A 75 22.19 2.24 -6.04
N PHE A 76 23.04 1.23 -6.16
CA PHE A 76 22.86 0.08 -7.06
C PHE A 76 22.29 -1.17 -6.37
N PHE A 77 21.84 -1.06 -5.11
CA PHE A 77 21.21 -2.16 -4.41
C PHE A 77 19.79 -2.41 -4.91
N LYS A 78 19.30 -3.62 -4.65
CA LYS A 78 17.92 -4.00 -5.03
C LYS A 78 16.92 -3.07 -4.36
N SER A 79 15.96 -2.60 -5.16
CA SER A 79 14.80 -1.88 -4.64
C SER A 79 14.06 -2.72 -3.59
N THR A 80 13.67 -2.08 -2.50
CA THR A 80 12.91 -2.70 -1.42
C THR A 80 11.63 -1.91 -1.21
N GLU A 81 10.51 -2.60 -1.21
CA GLU A 81 9.22 -1.99 -0.91
C GLU A 81 9.17 -1.64 0.59
N LYS A 82 9.00 -0.35 0.89
CA LYS A 82 9.01 0.20 2.25
C LYS A 82 7.62 0.32 2.84
N GLU A 83 6.67 0.67 2.00
CA GLU A 83 5.30 0.93 2.43
C GLU A 83 4.33 0.44 1.35
N ARG A 84 3.22 -0.13 1.80
CA ARG A 84 2.07 -0.44 0.97
C ARG A 84 0.81 0.03 1.66
N ARG A 85 -0.01 0.75 0.92
CA ARG A 85 -1.35 1.14 1.34
C ARG A 85 -2.35 0.43 0.44
N VAL A 86 -3.37 -0.15 1.03
CA VAL A 86 -4.46 -0.80 0.33
C VAL A 86 -5.77 -0.14 0.76
N VAL A 87 -6.48 0.45 -0.18
CA VAL A 87 -7.84 0.91 0.03
C VAL A 87 -8.78 -0.16 -0.50
N ALA A 88 -9.68 -0.62 0.35
CA ALA A 88 -10.70 -1.59 -0.01
C ALA A 88 -12.08 -0.93 0.07
N VAL A 89 -12.81 -0.99 -1.04
CA VAL A 89 -14.20 -0.55 -1.12
C VAL A 89 -15.06 -1.80 -1.22
N TYR A 90 -15.87 -2.05 -0.21
CA TYR A 90 -16.74 -3.21 -0.12
C TYR A 90 -18.14 -2.86 -0.60
N PHE A 91 -18.66 -3.69 -1.47
CA PHE A 91 -20.00 -3.56 -2.02
C PHE A 91 -20.90 -4.66 -1.46
N GLY A 92 -22.09 -4.28 -1.08
CA GLY A 92 -23.15 -5.21 -0.70
C GLY A 92 -23.68 -6.01 -1.90
N PRO A 93 -24.62 -6.94 -1.66
CA PRO A 93 -25.21 -7.79 -2.71
C PRO A 93 -25.88 -7.00 -3.84
N LEU A 94 -26.34 -5.79 -3.56
CA LEU A 94 -27.00 -4.89 -4.52
C LEU A 94 -26.02 -4.01 -5.31
N GLY A 95 -24.69 -4.19 -5.13
CA GLY A 95 -23.67 -3.44 -5.85
C GLY A 95 -23.46 -2.00 -5.37
N SER A 96 -23.99 -1.63 -4.22
CA SER A 96 -23.75 -0.35 -3.56
C SER A 96 -22.66 -0.47 -2.49
N VAL A 97 -21.89 0.61 -2.29
CA VAL A 97 -20.85 0.69 -1.25
C VAL A 97 -21.48 0.46 0.13
N ASP A 98 -21.00 -0.54 0.82
CA ASP A 98 -21.33 -0.87 2.20
C ASP A 98 -20.34 -0.20 3.17
N ARG A 99 -19.03 -0.33 2.90
CA ARG A 99 -17.98 0.27 3.71
C ARG A 99 -16.70 0.50 2.91
N VAL A 100 -15.88 1.41 3.40
CA VAL A 100 -14.51 1.63 2.94
C VAL A 100 -13.55 1.27 4.08
N ALA A 101 -12.45 0.62 3.76
CA ALA A 101 -11.38 0.33 4.69
C ALA A 101 -10.02 0.76 4.09
N GLN A 102 -9.10 1.14 4.94
CA GLN A 102 -7.77 1.55 4.54
C GLN A 102 -6.75 0.76 5.34
N TYR A 103 -6.07 -0.14 4.65
CA TYR A 103 -5.10 -1.05 5.26
C TYR A 103 -3.67 -0.63 4.99
N GLY A 104 -2.83 -0.82 5.97
CA GLY A 104 -1.38 -0.72 5.88
C GLY A 104 -0.73 -1.67 6.85
N LEU A 105 0.58 -1.56 7.03
CA LEU A 105 1.30 -2.33 8.04
C LEU A 105 1.60 -1.45 9.25
N LYS A 106 1.32 -1.97 10.43
CA LYS A 106 1.72 -1.41 11.72
C LYS A 106 2.35 -2.55 12.54
N ASP A 107 3.60 -2.38 12.94
CA ASP A 107 4.36 -3.39 13.68
C ASP A 107 4.37 -4.77 12.98
N GLY A 108 4.48 -4.78 11.64
CA GLY A 108 4.49 -5.98 10.81
C GLY A 108 3.14 -6.69 10.68
N LYS A 109 2.05 -6.10 11.18
CA LYS A 109 0.69 -6.65 11.09
C LYS A 109 -0.18 -5.74 10.22
N VAL A 110 -1.13 -6.35 9.51
CA VAL A 110 -2.14 -5.59 8.78
C VAL A 110 -3.00 -4.83 9.77
N PHE A 111 -3.17 -3.53 9.54
CA PHE A 111 -3.91 -2.62 10.38
C PHE A 111 -4.93 -1.85 9.55
N ASP A 112 -6.17 -1.78 10.01
CA ASP A 112 -7.23 -0.96 9.40
C ASP A 112 -7.21 0.44 10.03
N TYR A 113 -6.76 1.42 9.26
CA TYR A 113 -6.64 2.80 9.73
C TYR A 113 -8.00 3.51 9.85
N VAL A 114 -9.03 3.06 9.16
CA VAL A 114 -10.38 3.62 9.28
C VAL A 114 -11.04 3.20 10.60
N LYS A 115 -10.94 1.91 10.92
CA LYS A 115 -11.46 1.38 12.18
C LYS A 115 -10.50 1.52 13.36
N ASN A 116 -9.23 1.83 13.09
CA ASN A 116 -8.15 1.91 14.06
C ASN A 116 -7.95 0.58 14.84
N GLU A 117 -8.01 -0.53 14.11
CA GLU A 117 -7.86 -1.88 14.66
C GLU A 117 -7.11 -2.82 13.70
N THR A 118 -6.56 -3.89 14.24
CA THR A 118 -6.06 -5.01 13.44
C THR A 118 -7.28 -5.85 13.00
N PRO A 119 -7.46 -6.14 11.69
CA PRO A 119 -8.54 -6.99 11.24
C PRO A 119 -8.52 -8.32 11.98
N SER A 120 -9.70 -8.76 12.44
CA SER A 120 -9.80 -10.06 13.10
C SER A 120 -9.53 -11.19 12.09
N SER A 121 -8.96 -12.30 12.56
CA SER A 121 -8.75 -13.51 11.76
C SER A 121 -10.06 -14.11 11.20
N LEU A 122 -11.19 -13.65 11.67
CA LEU A 122 -12.53 -14.02 11.16
C LEU A 122 -13.02 -13.11 10.02
N ALA A 123 -12.21 -12.12 9.61
CA ALA A 123 -12.58 -11.28 8.48
C ALA A 123 -12.65 -12.12 7.20
N LYS A 124 -13.76 -12.00 6.47
CA LYS A 124 -14.03 -12.80 5.26
C LYS A 124 -12.98 -12.62 4.14
N ASP A 125 -12.16 -11.62 4.24
CA ASP A 125 -11.12 -11.23 3.28
C ASP A 125 -9.68 -11.34 3.84
N GLU A 126 -9.49 -11.96 5.00
CA GLU A 126 -8.18 -12.11 5.63
C GLU A 126 -7.14 -12.73 4.68
N GLY A 127 -7.51 -13.77 3.95
CA GLY A 127 -6.64 -14.42 2.99
C GLY A 127 -6.20 -13.51 1.85
N ILE A 128 -7.10 -12.65 1.39
CA ILE A 128 -6.82 -11.66 0.34
C ILE A 128 -5.88 -10.59 0.89
N LEU A 129 -6.17 -10.05 2.06
CA LEU A 129 -5.32 -9.05 2.72
C LEU A 129 -3.92 -9.60 2.97
N LYS A 130 -3.80 -10.82 3.49
CA LYS A 130 -2.50 -11.49 3.66
C LYS A 130 -1.75 -11.63 2.33
N ALA A 131 -2.44 -11.98 1.24
CA ALA A 131 -1.83 -12.08 -0.09
C ALA A 131 -1.37 -10.71 -0.60
N LEU A 132 -2.15 -9.66 -0.40
CA LEU A 132 -1.82 -8.29 -0.81
C LEU A 132 -0.64 -7.69 -0.04
N PHE A 133 -0.43 -8.11 1.20
CA PHE A 133 0.69 -7.68 2.03
C PHE A 133 1.86 -8.66 2.06
N ARG A 134 1.77 -9.79 1.36
CA ARG A 134 2.88 -10.73 1.22
C ARG A 134 4.04 -10.06 0.50
N ASN A 135 5.26 -10.26 0.96
CA ASN A 135 6.53 -9.69 0.48
C ASN A 135 6.83 -8.24 0.90
N LEU A 136 5.98 -7.57 1.67
CA LEU A 136 6.36 -6.34 2.33
C LEU A 136 7.21 -6.67 3.53
N GLY A 137 8.54 -6.69 3.38
CA GLY A 137 9.50 -6.65 4.50
C GLY A 137 9.14 -7.44 5.75
N VAL A 138 8.14 -8.33 5.69
CA VAL A 138 7.83 -9.30 6.70
C VAL A 138 8.93 -10.35 6.65
N LYS A 139 10.10 -9.92 7.09
CA LYS A 139 11.08 -10.83 7.62
C LYS A 139 10.40 -11.46 8.84
N GLN A 140 9.65 -12.51 8.54
CA GLN A 140 9.33 -13.57 9.48
C GLN A 140 8.75 -13.09 10.82
N LEU A 141 7.47 -13.02 10.88
CA LEU A 141 6.82 -13.66 12.00
C LEU A 141 7.17 -15.15 11.88
N GLY A 142 8.12 -15.60 12.70
CA GLY A 142 8.62 -16.94 12.72
C GLY A 142 7.49 -17.95 12.73
N LEU A 143 7.54 -18.81 11.74
CA LEU A 143 7.02 -20.14 11.76
C LEU A 143 8.24 -21.00 11.52
N GLU A 144 8.98 -21.29 12.57
CA GLU A 144 9.62 -22.58 12.75
C GLU A 144 8.66 -23.47 13.52
#